data_304860a86c06e49c9f80ebb8ef5bba26
#
_entry.id   304860a86c06e49c9f80ebb8ef5bba26
#
_cell.length_a   1.000
_cell.length_b   1.000
_cell.length_c   1.000
_cell.angle_alpha   90.00
_cell.angle_beta   90.00
_cell.angle_gamma   90.00
#
_symmetry.space_group_name_H-M   'P 1'
#
loop_
_entity.id
_entity.type
_entity.pdbx_description
1 polymer ?
#
loop_
_entity_poly.entity_id
_entity_poly.type
_entity_poly.pdbx_seq_one_letter_code
_entity_poly.pdbx_strand_id
1 'polypeptide(L)'
;MKVLITGADGMLGRTLQHELQGVEVIPTNHKTADITDAAAFDRCLALHKPDVVIHCAAMTAVDKCETEIDQAYRINAVGTENVASACYLSLIHI
;
A
#
# COMPACT_ATOMS: atom_id res chain seq x y z
N MET A 1 6.66 13.25 -11.35
CA MET A 1 5.53 12.48 -10.77
C MET A 1 6.03 11.62 -9.62
N LYS A 2 5.30 11.63 -8.53
CA LYS A 2 5.60 10.79 -7.36
C LYS A 2 4.64 9.61 -7.31
N VAL A 3 5.18 8.40 -7.20
CA VAL A 3 4.40 7.16 -7.13
C VAL A 3 4.70 6.47 -5.81
N LEU A 4 3.69 6.33 -4.97
CA LEU A 4 3.81 5.59 -3.70
C LEU A 4 3.36 4.15 -3.94
N ILE A 5 4.15 3.20 -3.47
CA ILE A 5 3.85 1.77 -3.62
C ILE A 5 3.63 1.17 -2.24
N THR A 6 2.44 0.62 -1.99
CA THR A 6 2.21 -0.18 -0.79
C THR A 6 2.68 -1.61 -1.05
N GLY A 7 3.12 -2.30 -0.01
CA GLY A 7 3.63 -3.66 -0.18
C GLY A 7 4.89 -3.72 -1.04
N ALA A 8 5.74 -2.72 -0.91
CA ALA A 8 6.94 -2.59 -1.74
C ALA A 8 7.94 -3.73 -1.56
N ASP A 9 7.89 -4.42 -0.42
CA ASP A 9 8.79 -5.55 -0.14
C ASP A 9 8.31 -6.86 -0.78
N GLY A 10 7.09 -6.90 -1.29
CA GLY A 10 6.56 -8.07 -1.96
C GLY A 10 7.11 -8.23 -3.39
N MET A 11 6.75 -9.34 -4.04
CA MET A 11 7.26 -9.67 -5.37
C MET A 11 6.90 -8.58 -6.40
N LEU A 12 5.62 -8.21 -6.49
CA LEU A 12 5.17 -7.21 -7.45
C LEU A 12 5.74 -5.83 -7.12
N GLY A 13 5.72 -5.45 -5.84
CA GLY A 13 6.25 -4.17 -5.40
C GLY A 13 7.73 -3.99 -5.74
N ARG A 14 8.53 -5.03 -5.52
CA ARG A 14 9.96 -5.01 -5.88
C ARG A 14 10.17 -4.88 -7.38
N THR A 15 9.40 -5.63 -8.17
CA THR A 15 9.48 -5.57 -9.62
C THR A 15 9.14 -4.17 -10.12
N LEU A 16 8.07 -3.56 -9.59
CA LEU A 16 7.68 -2.21 -9.98
C LEU A 16 8.75 -1.18 -9.65
N GLN A 17 9.38 -1.27 -8.48
CA GLN A 17 10.46 -0.36 -8.12
C GLN A 17 11.61 -0.44 -9.11
N HIS A 18 11.89 -1.64 -9.62
CA HIS A 18 12.96 -1.85 -10.60
C HIS A 18 12.58 -1.36 -11.99
N GLU A 19 11.32 -1.53 -12.38
CA GLU A 19 10.87 -1.25 -13.75
C GLU A 19 10.42 0.20 -13.96
N LEU A 20 9.91 0.87 -12.92
CA LEU A 20 9.44 2.24 -13.07
C LEU A 20 10.61 3.19 -13.28
N GLN A 21 10.55 3.96 -14.36
CA GLN A 21 11.57 4.94 -14.71
C GLN A 21 10.94 6.29 -14.96
N GLY A 22 11.71 7.34 -14.73
CA GLY A 22 11.24 8.70 -14.96
C GLY A 22 10.26 9.23 -13.92
N VAL A 23 10.08 8.50 -12.81
CA VAL A 23 9.21 8.91 -11.71
C VAL A 23 9.94 8.74 -10.39
N GLU A 24 9.52 9.52 -9.39
CA GLU A 24 10.01 9.34 -8.03
C GLU A 24 9.18 8.25 -7.36
N VAL A 25 9.82 7.17 -6.95
CA VAL A 25 9.14 6.04 -6.30
C VAL A 25 9.31 6.14 -4.79
N ILE A 26 8.20 6.04 -4.07
CA ILE A 26 8.16 6.06 -2.61
C ILE A 26 7.71 4.67 -2.15
N PRO A 27 8.65 3.78 -1.80
CA PRO A 27 8.29 2.44 -1.35
C PRO A 27 7.83 2.46 0.10
N THR A 28 6.73 1.75 0.40
CA THR A 28 6.24 1.61 1.76
C THR A 28 5.92 0.15 2.07
N ASN A 29 5.99 -0.18 3.35
CA ASN A 29 5.64 -1.50 3.86
C ASN A 29 4.87 -1.33 5.18
N HIS A 30 4.52 -2.45 5.84
CA HIS A 30 3.74 -2.41 7.07
C HIS A 30 4.45 -1.69 8.23
N LYS A 31 5.77 -1.53 8.16
CA LYS A 31 6.53 -0.82 9.20
C LYS A 31 6.53 0.67 8.98
N THR A 32 6.53 1.11 7.73
CA THR A 32 6.59 2.54 7.38
C THR A 32 5.22 3.16 7.20
N ALA A 33 4.23 2.39 6.73
CA ALA A 33 2.85 2.84 6.57
C ALA A 33 1.92 1.63 6.62
N ASP A 34 1.48 1.26 7.81
CA ASP A 34 0.58 0.11 8.00
C ASP A 34 -0.80 0.46 7.44
N ILE A 35 -1.21 -0.22 6.37
CA ILE A 35 -2.50 0.04 5.71
C ILE A 35 -3.70 -0.36 6.56
N THR A 36 -3.52 -1.20 7.59
CA THR A 36 -4.61 -1.54 8.52
C THR A 36 -4.84 -0.44 9.56
N ASP A 37 -3.96 0.54 9.62
CA ASP A 37 -4.08 1.72 10.48
C ASP A 37 -4.35 2.94 9.59
N ALA A 38 -5.64 3.35 9.52
CA ALA A 38 -6.06 4.44 8.65
C ALA A 38 -5.30 5.74 8.95
N ALA A 39 -5.09 6.06 10.22
CA ALA A 39 -4.39 7.29 10.60
C ALA A 39 -2.92 7.26 10.16
N ALA A 40 -2.26 6.11 10.26
CA ALA A 40 -0.88 5.96 9.83
C ALA A 40 -0.75 6.15 8.31
N PHE A 41 -1.67 5.60 7.53
CA PHE A 41 -1.65 5.76 6.09
C PHE A 41 -1.97 7.19 5.68
N ASP A 42 -2.93 7.84 6.35
CA ASP A 42 -3.25 9.25 6.10
C ASP A 42 -2.03 10.15 6.35
N ARG A 43 -1.29 9.89 7.43
CA ARG A 43 -0.05 10.63 7.71
C ARG A 43 1.00 10.42 6.64
N CYS A 44 1.10 9.20 6.13
CA CYS A 44 2.04 8.87 5.05
C CYS A 44 1.71 9.67 3.78
N LEU A 45 0.44 9.73 3.39
CA LEU A 45 0.02 10.53 2.24
C LEU A 45 0.27 12.01 2.45
N ALA A 46 -0.01 12.52 3.65
CA ALA A 46 0.22 13.94 3.96
C ALA A 46 1.71 14.31 3.91
N LEU A 47 2.57 13.39 4.33
CA LEU A 47 4.02 13.60 4.33
C LEU A 47 4.60 13.57 2.92
N HIS A 48 4.24 12.56 2.13
CA HIS A 48 4.86 12.33 0.82
C HIS A 48 4.15 13.00 -0.34
N LYS A 49 2.86 13.25 -0.23
CA LYS A 49 2.03 13.88 -1.27
C LYS A 49 2.22 13.24 -2.64
N PRO A 50 2.00 11.93 -2.77
CA PRO A 50 2.17 11.26 -4.06
C PRO A 50 1.09 11.66 -5.04
N ASP A 51 1.39 11.54 -6.33
CA ASP A 51 0.41 11.74 -7.40
C ASP A 51 -0.41 10.49 -7.63
N VAL A 52 0.22 9.32 -7.46
CA VAL A 52 -0.39 8.01 -7.72
C VAL A 52 0.01 7.05 -6.61
N VAL A 53 -0.92 6.18 -6.21
CA VAL A 53 -0.64 5.06 -5.31
C VAL A 53 -0.85 3.76 -6.08
N ILE A 54 0.16 2.91 -6.11
CA ILE A 54 0.04 1.54 -6.60
C ILE A 54 -0.05 0.64 -5.38
N HIS A 55 -1.20 0.00 -5.21
CA HIS A 55 -1.49 -0.79 -4.02
C HIS A 55 -1.17 -2.26 -4.25
N CYS A 56 -0.02 -2.69 -3.72
CA CYS A 56 0.44 -4.08 -3.81
C CYS A 56 0.38 -4.81 -2.47
N ALA A 57 0.06 -4.11 -1.38
CA ALA A 57 0.02 -4.72 -0.06
C ALA A 57 -1.16 -5.68 0.06
N ALA A 58 -0.86 -6.94 0.30
CA ALA A 58 -1.86 -7.98 0.50
C ALA A 58 -1.21 -9.21 1.14
N MET A 59 -2.00 -10.02 1.82
CA MET A 59 -1.55 -11.33 2.28
C MET A 59 -1.95 -12.35 1.21
N THR A 60 -0.97 -12.90 0.51
CA THR A 60 -1.19 -13.83 -0.60
C THR A 60 -0.73 -15.25 -0.33
N ALA A 61 -0.02 -15.50 0.77
CA ALA A 61 0.41 -16.84 1.16
C ALA A 61 -0.82 -17.66 1.56
N VAL A 62 -1.20 -18.64 0.74
CA VAL A 62 -2.43 -19.42 0.92
C VAL A 62 -2.47 -20.08 2.31
N ASP A 63 -1.37 -20.71 2.73
CA ASP A 63 -1.31 -21.39 4.02
C ASP A 63 -1.53 -20.41 5.20
N LYS A 64 -0.96 -19.22 5.12
CA LYS A 64 -1.16 -18.19 6.13
C LYS A 64 -2.58 -17.65 6.11
N CYS A 65 -3.18 -17.49 4.94
CA CYS A 65 -4.58 -17.05 4.84
C CYS A 65 -5.52 -18.08 5.46
N GLU A 66 -5.21 -19.36 5.38
CA GLU A 66 -6.03 -20.42 5.99
C GLU A 66 -5.91 -20.47 7.51
N THR A 67 -4.70 -20.20 8.05
CA THR A 67 -4.45 -20.27 9.49
C THR A 67 -4.65 -18.93 10.21
N GLU A 68 -4.51 -17.82 9.49
CA GLU A 68 -4.63 -16.46 10.04
C GLU A 68 -5.72 -15.69 9.29
N ILE A 69 -6.94 -16.21 9.31
CA ILE A 69 -8.07 -15.68 8.54
C ILE A 69 -8.36 -14.23 8.89
N ASP A 70 -8.38 -13.88 10.18
CA ASP A 70 -8.68 -12.51 10.62
C ASP A 70 -7.64 -11.53 10.11
N GLN A 71 -6.36 -11.90 10.15
CA GLN A 71 -5.29 -11.04 9.68
C GLN A 71 -5.33 -10.87 8.18
N ALA A 72 -5.60 -11.97 7.44
CA ALA A 72 -5.74 -11.90 5.98
C ALA A 72 -6.89 -10.98 5.59
N TYR A 73 -8.03 -11.06 6.28
CA TYR A 73 -9.17 -10.17 6.04
C TYR A 73 -8.79 -8.71 6.31
N ARG A 74 -8.14 -8.44 7.44
CA ARG A 74 -7.75 -7.07 7.78
C ARG A 74 -6.81 -6.47 6.74
N ILE A 75 -5.80 -7.22 6.29
CA ILE A 75 -4.86 -6.70 5.29
C ILE A 75 -5.53 -6.55 3.94
N ASN A 76 -6.25 -7.58 3.47
CA ASN A 76 -6.74 -7.63 2.10
C ASN A 76 -8.02 -6.81 1.90
N ALA A 77 -8.88 -6.73 2.91
CA ALA A 77 -10.14 -5.99 2.82
C ALA A 77 -10.06 -4.64 3.52
N VAL A 78 -9.80 -4.63 4.83
CA VAL A 78 -9.80 -3.38 5.61
C VAL A 78 -8.63 -2.48 5.18
N GLY A 79 -7.45 -3.05 4.98
CA GLY A 79 -6.29 -2.29 4.50
C GLY A 79 -6.55 -1.64 3.13
N THR A 80 -7.13 -2.39 2.20
CA THR A 80 -7.48 -1.86 0.88
C THR A 80 -8.52 -0.75 0.96
N GLU A 81 -9.53 -0.92 1.82
CA GLU A 81 -10.53 0.12 2.07
C GLU A 81 -9.88 1.40 2.61
N ASN A 82 -8.95 1.27 3.56
CA ASN A 82 -8.23 2.42 4.11
C ASN A 82 -7.43 3.15 3.04
N VAL A 83 -6.73 2.41 2.18
CA VAL A 83 -5.96 2.99 1.07
C VAL A 83 -6.89 3.72 0.10
N ALA A 84 -7.98 3.08 -0.31
CA ALA A 84 -8.93 3.68 -1.25
C ALA A 84 -9.58 4.94 -0.69
N SER A 85 -10.01 4.91 0.58
CA SER A 85 -10.64 6.07 1.22
C SER A 85 -9.67 7.23 1.35
N ALA A 86 -8.44 6.97 1.78
CA ALA A 86 -7.42 8.01 1.94
C ALA A 86 -7.08 8.66 0.59
N CYS A 87 -6.92 7.85 -0.46
CA CYS A 87 -6.63 8.37 -1.79
C CYS A 87 -7.80 9.17 -2.37
N TYR A 88 -9.02 8.70 -2.15
CA TYR A 88 -10.22 9.42 -2.60
C TYR A 88 -10.30 10.80 -1.95
N LEU A 89 -10.15 10.88 -0.62
CA LEU A 89 -10.22 12.13 0.11
C LEU A 89 -9.08 13.10 -0.26
N SER A 90 -7.95 12.57 -0.67
CA SER A 90 -6.78 13.37 -1.06
C SER A 90 -6.71 13.63 -2.57
N LEU A 91 -7.68 13.15 -3.35
CA LEU A 91 -7.72 13.27 -4.82
C LEU A 91 -6.50 12.66 -5.50
N ILE A 92 -6.05 11.52 -4.97
CA ILE A 92 -4.89 10.80 -5.49
C ILE A 92 -5.40 9.58 -6.28
N HIS A 93 -4.80 9.31 -7.44
CA HIS A 93 -5.11 8.11 -8.22
C HIS A 93 -4.53 6.85 -7.57
N ILE A 94 -5.29 5.77 -7.69
CA ILE A 94 -4.85 4.45 -7.23
C ILE A 94 -4.54 3.58 -8.44
#